data_9401cb1761e4414691fcb80fb94a3ac8
#
_entry.id   9401cb1761e4414691fcb80fb94a3ac8
#
_cell.length_a   1.000
_cell.length_b   1.000
_cell.length_c   1.000
_cell.angle_alpha   90.00
_cell.angle_beta   90.00
_cell.angle_gamma   90.00
#
_symmetry.space_group_name_H-M   'P 1'
#
loop_
_entity.id
_entity.type
_entity.pdbx_description
1 polymer ?
#
loop_
_entity_poly.entity_id
_entity_poly.type
_entity_poly.pdbx_seq_one_letter_code
_entity_poly.pdbx_strand_id
1 'polypeptide(L)'
;MQYPVNTKIKKQNKNRTIGISKSNIDFFNKNIANIEKFLWNINKIEIYSENLKKEKILDFENDKTRLFSIIKNSDLNNCLLSKLKKSKLIKFKKKIENFETIKKKYQLIIDCDLNNKITKKIFYKKFEKKYFSYAHATIIQHKEITNNTAIQIFTKKGPMAFLPISKKNTSIVYSVKGDRNIRLLDMINKYNLKYKIIKMNKPDCFELKSMGMRSYYYKNILAFGDLLHKLHPLAGQGFNMSIRDINELSKIIRKKISLGLDLDSSIFHEFEKKTKHKNYLFSNGIDLIYEFFNFENRINSQVISKSIKFLNNNKLINKFIIKSADEGIII
;
A
#
# COMPACT_ATOMS: atom_id res chain seq x y z
N MET A 1 -1.88 8.28 -24.36
CA MET A 1 -2.48 7.52 -23.25
C MET A 1 -3.96 7.80 -23.22
N GLN A 2 -4.80 6.78 -23.33
CA GLN A 2 -6.25 6.95 -23.27
C GLN A 2 -6.77 6.37 -21.96
N TYR A 3 -7.52 7.15 -21.19
CA TYR A 3 -8.07 6.76 -19.90
C TYR A 3 -9.60 6.76 -19.99
N PRO A 4 -10.30 5.67 -19.68
CA PRO A 4 -11.74 5.71 -19.49
C PRO A 4 -12.00 6.44 -18.17
N VAL A 5 -12.50 7.66 -18.26
CA VAL A 5 -12.98 8.37 -17.07
C VAL A 5 -14.35 7.81 -16.72
N ASN A 6 -14.40 6.93 -15.75
CA ASN A 6 -15.66 6.62 -15.11
C ASN A 6 -16.06 7.85 -14.29
N THR A 7 -16.91 8.71 -14.85
CA THR A 7 -17.35 9.98 -14.24
C THR A 7 -18.21 9.80 -12.99
N LYS A 8 -18.60 8.58 -12.66
CA LYS A 8 -19.04 8.23 -11.30
C LYS A 8 -17.79 8.03 -10.43
N ILE A 9 -17.15 9.13 -10.03
CA ILE A 9 -16.26 9.13 -8.88
C ILE A 9 -17.11 8.57 -7.73
N LYS A 10 -16.97 7.27 -7.46
CA LYS A 10 -17.49 6.66 -6.22
C LYS A 10 -17.06 7.61 -5.13
N LYS A 11 -17.98 8.05 -4.26
CA LYS A 11 -17.71 8.90 -3.09
C LYS A 11 -16.32 8.56 -2.57
N GLN A 12 -15.36 9.47 -2.76
CA GLN A 12 -13.97 9.20 -2.37
C GLN A 12 -13.99 8.85 -0.90
N ASN A 13 -13.45 7.68 -0.55
CA ASN A 13 -13.31 7.28 0.85
C ASN A 13 -12.44 8.33 1.55
N LYS A 14 -13.10 9.27 2.24
CA LYS A 14 -12.46 10.41 2.90
C LYS A 14 -11.49 9.98 4.01
N ASN A 15 -11.65 8.75 4.49
CA ASN A 15 -10.82 8.20 5.57
C ASN A 15 -9.56 7.48 5.08
N ARG A 16 -9.43 7.23 3.76
CA ARG A 16 -8.29 6.48 3.23
C ARG A 16 -7.03 7.33 3.23
N THR A 17 -6.01 6.82 3.90
CA THR A 17 -4.64 7.35 3.91
C THR A 17 -3.67 6.34 3.31
N ILE A 18 -2.53 6.83 2.85
CA ILE A 18 -1.49 6.03 2.21
C ILE A 18 -0.17 6.37 2.89
N GLY A 19 0.55 5.34 3.34
CA GLY A 19 1.94 5.46 3.75
C GLY A 19 2.85 5.35 2.54
N ILE A 20 3.75 6.32 2.36
CA ILE A 20 4.71 6.34 1.25
C ILE A 20 6.11 6.32 1.82
N SER A 21 6.94 5.39 1.38
CA SER A 21 8.34 5.28 1.79
C SER A 21 9.19 6.41 1.19
N LYS A 22 10.32 6.71 1.82
CA LYS A 22 11.20 7.82 1.44
C LYS A 22 11.66 7.69 -0.02
N SER A 23 12.17 6.53 -0.41
CA SER A 23 12.65 6.27 -1.78
C SER A 23 11.55 6.45 -2.83
N ASN A 24 10.31 6.04 -2.51
CA ASN A 24 9.17 6.22 -3.39
C ASN A 24 8.71 7.68 -3.48
N ILE A 25 8.83 8.47 -2.40
CA ILE A 25 8.57 9.92 -2.44
C ILE A 25 9.59 10.61 -3.35
N ASP A 26 10.87 10.28 -3.21
CA ASP A 26 11.94 10.85 -4.04
C ASP A 26 11.72 10.54 -5.52
N PHE A 27 11.37 9.29 -5.84
CA PHE A 27 11.01 8.90 -7.20
C PHE A 27 9.78 9.67 -7.70
N PHE A 28 8.74 9.81 -6.87
CA PHE A 28 7.49 10.46 -7.21
C PHE A 28 7.70 11.94 -7.52
N ASN A 29 8.43 12.64 -6.64
CA ASN A 29 8.73 14.06 -6.78
C ASN A 29 9.57 14.35 -8.02
N LYS A 30 10.56 13.50 -8.31
CA LYS A 30 11.44 13.65 -9.47
C LYS A 30 10.75 13.35 -10.80
N ASN A 31 9.91 12.31 -10.86
CA ASN A 31 9.44 11.75 -12.14
C ASN A 31 7.95 11.96 -12.42
N ILE A 32 7.12 12.17 -11.39
CA ILE A 32 5.66 12.21 -11.53
C ILE A 32 5.10 13.58 -11.14
N ALA A 33 5.12 13.91 -9.86
CA ALA A 33 4.60 15.17 -9.31
C ALA A 33 5.20 15.45 -7.94
N ASN A 34 5.50 16.72 -7.64
CA ASN A 34 5.90 17.11 -6.29
C ASN A 34 4.70 17.04 -5.35
N ILE A 35 4.80 16.15 -4.36
CA ILE A 35 3.74 15.88 -3.36
C ILE A 35 4.13 16.34 -1.95
N GLU A 36 5.30 16.94 -1.74
CA GLU A 36 5.83 17.29 -0.40
C GLU A 36 4.84 18.04 0.47
N LYS A 37 4.11 19.00 -0.09
CA LYS A 37 3.14 19.82 0.66
C LYS A 37 1.93 19.06 1.21
N PHE A 38 1.71 17.84 0.76
CA PHE A 38 0.60 16.99 1.20
C PHE A 38 1.03 15.92 2.19
N LEU A 39 2.34 15.80 2.45
CA LEU A 39 2.93 14.76 3.27
C LEU A 39 2.92 15.13 4.75
N TRP A 40 2.60 14.16 5.59
CA TRP A 40 2.85 14.23 7.02
C TRP A 40 3.99 13.25 7.35
N ASN A 41 5.11 13.80 7.83
CA ASN A 41 6.34 13.04 8.04
C ASN A 41 6.27 12.23 9.34
N ILE A 42 6.71 10.98 9.27
CA ILE A 42 6.83 10.05 10.39
C ILE A 42 8.32 9.78 10.63
N ASN A 43 8.79 10.13 11.82
CA ASN A 43 10.17 9.96 12.23
C ASN A 43 10.35 8.75 13.13
N LYS A 44 9.25 8.24 13.72
CA LYS A 44 9.26 7.12 14.63
C LYS A 44 8.15 6.13 14.33
N ILE A 45 8.45 4.85 14.42
CA ILE A 45 7.48 3.76 14.36
C ILE A 45 7.61 2.96 15.64
N GLU A 46 6.52 2.71 16.31
CA GLU A 46 6.47 1.85 17.50
C GLU A 46 5.50 0.70 17.26
N ILE A 47 5.95 -0.51 17.56
CA ILE A 47 5.18 -1.74 17.41
C ILE A 47 4.99 -2.39 18.78
N TYR A 48 3.74 -2.70 19.09
CA TYR A 48 3.30 -3.28 20.37
C TYR A 48 2.61 -4.62 20.14
N SER A 49 2.68 -5.50 21.16
CA SER A 49 1.95 -6.76 21.19
C SER A 49 1.01 -6.82 22.39
N GLU A 50 -0.27 -7.15 22.19
CA GLU A 50 -1.22 -7.38 23.28
C GLU A 50 -0.83 -8.60 24.10
N ASN A 51 -0.16 -9.61 23.52
CA ASN A 51 0.31 -10.82 24.21
C ASN A 51 1.38 -10.51 25.26
N LEU A 52 2.13 -9.42 25.11
CA LEU A 52 3.08 -8.90 26.09
C LEU A 52 2.50 -7.72 26.88
N LYS A 53 1.22 -7.78 27.27
CA LYS A 53 0.53 -6.73 28.05
C LYS A 53 0.67 -5.32 27.43
N LYS A 54 0.69 -5.25 26.10
CA LYS A 54 0.94 -4.04 25.30
C LYS A 54 2.37 -3.47 25.48
N GLU A 55 3.36 -4.30 25.73
CA GLU A 55 4.73 -3.85 25.68
C GLU A 55 5.19 -3.56 24.25
N LYS A 56 6.10 -2.62 24.13
CA LYS A 56 6.77 -2.30 22.87
C LYS A 56 7.73 -3.42 22.50
N ILE A 57 7.56 -3.98 21.30
CA ILE A 57 8.38 -5.09 20.78
C ILE A 57 9.41 -4.64 19.76
N LEU A 58 9.10 -3.59 19.00
CA LEU A 58 10.01 -2.97 18.02
C LEU A 58 9.84 -1.45 18.05
N ASP A 59 10.92 -0.75 17.84
CA ASP A 59 10.90 0.66 17.52
C ASP A 59 11.95 1.01 16.47
N PHE A 60 11.57 1.92 15.59
CA PHE A 60 12.43 2.49 14.57
C PHE A 60 12.37 3.99 14.72
N GLU A 61 13.50 4.63 14.84
CA GLU A 61 13.60 6.07 14.98
C GLU A 61 14.71 6.61 14.08
N ASN A 62 14.45 7.76 13.47
CA ASN A 62 15.43 8.47 12.69
C ASN A 62 15.27 9.97 12.94
N ASP A 63 16.13 10.53 13.80
CA ASP A 63 16.08 11.93 14.20
C ASP A 63 16.41 12.90 13.06
N LYS A 64 17.19 12.44 12.07
CA LYS A 64 17.68 13.29 10.98
C LYS A 64 16.78 13.29 9.76
N THR A 65 16.04 12.20 9.52
CA THR A 65 15.21 12.06 8.31
C THR A 65 13.92 11.31 8.61
N ARG A 66 12.88 11.55 7.82
CA ARG A 66 11.66 10.77 7.86
C ARG A 66 11.93 9.30 7.54
N LEU A 67 11.24 8.39 8.22
CA LEU A 67 11.20 6.97 7.88
C LEU A 67 10.26 6.72 6.72
N PHE A 68 9.06 7.32 6.78
CA PHE A 68 8.06 7.36 5.72
C PHE A 68 7.16 8.58 5.93
N SER A 69 6.23 8.82 5.01
CA SER A 69 5.23 9.88 5.18
C SER A 69 3.84 9.37 4.88
N ILE A 70 2.84 10.02 5.45
CA ILE A 70 1.44 9.70 5.23
C ILE A 70 0.79 10.81 4.40
N ILE A 71 0.00 10.42 3.40
CA ILE A 71 -0.79 11.31 2.56
C ILE A 71 -2.25 10.87 2.57
N LYS A 72 -3.19 11.83 2.50
CA LYS A 72 -4.59 11.49 2.23
C LYS A 72 -4.75 11.06 0.77
N ASN A 73 -5.43 9.96 0.55
CA ASN A 73 -5.67 9.46 -0.81
C ASN A 73 -6.38 10.49 -1.71
N SER A 74 -7.29 11.31 -1.14
CA SER A 74 -7.95 12.40 -1.83
C SER A 74 -6.97 13.43 -2.38
N ASP A 75 -5.99 13.83 -1.58
CA ASP A 75 -5.03 14.90 -1.93
C ASP A 75 -4.08 14.42 -3.01
N LEU A 76 -3.59 13.18 -2.89
CA LEU A 76 -2.78 12.53 -3.92
C LEU A 76 -3.55 12.43 -5.25
N ASN A 77 -4.79 11.93 -5.21
CA ASN A 77 -5.62 11.77 -6.41
C ASN A 77 -5.90 13.12 -7.09
N ASN A 78 -6.24 14.15 -6.32
CA ASN A 78 -6.49 15.49 -6.86
C ASN A 78 -5.21 16.09 -7.49
N CYS A 79 -4.05 15.90 -6.85
CA CYS A 79 -2.75 16.32 -7.40
C CYS A 79 -2.47 15.67 -8.75
N LEU A 80 -2.63 14.33 -8.83
CA LEU A 80 -2.40 13.57 -10.04
C LEU A 80 -3.38 13.94 -11.16
N LEU A 81 -4.68 14.00 -10.86
CA LEU A 81 -5.71 14.37 -11.84
C LEU A 81 -5.48 15.77 -12.40
N SER A 82 -5.12 16.74 -11.56
CA SER A 82 -4.78 18.08 -11.99
C SER A 82 -3.62 18.09 -12.98
N LYS A 83 -2.57 17.32 -12.69
CA LYS A 83 -1.40 17.21 -13.58
C LYS A 83 -1.72 16.50 -14.89
N LEU A 84 -2.49 15.40 -14.84
CA LEU A 84 -2.93 14.67 -16.03
C LEU A 84 -3.79 15.54 -16.96
N LYS A 85 -4.72 16.32 -16.42
CA LYS A 85 -5.59 17.23 -17.20
C LYS A 85 -4.81 18.34 -17.90
N LYS A 86 -3.68 18.78 -17.36
CA LYS A 86 -2.81 19.81 -17.96
C LYS A 86 -1.91 19.26 -19.08
N SER A 87 -1.76 17.94 -19.19
CA SER A 87 -0.87 17.34 -20.19
C SER A 87 -1.54 17.25 -21.54
N LYS A 88 -0.93 17.85 -22.56
CA LYS A 88 -1.34 17.73 -23.97
C LYS A 88 -1.13 16.34 -24.57
N LEU A 89 -0.31 15.51 -23.94
CA LEU A 89 0.02 14.15 -24.39
C LEU A 89 -1.05 13.12 -23.95
N ILE A 90 -2.01 13.49 -23.11
CA ILE A 90 -2.99 12.60 -22.53
C ILE A 90 -4.37 12.90 -23.09
N LYS A 91 -5.03 11.87 -23.62
CA LYS A 91 -6.41 11.94 -24.10
C LYS A 91 -7.30 11.07 -23.23
N PHE A 92 -8.32 11.68 -22.63
CA PHE A 92 -9.33 10.96 -21.85
C PHE A 92 -10.46 10.49 -22.75
N LYS A 93 -10.85 9.21 -22.65
CA LYS A 93 -12.03 8.66 -23.33
C LYS A 93 -13.09 8.20 -22.34
N LYS A 94 -14.36 8.51 -22.59
CA LYS A 94 -15.50 8.12 -21.73
C LYS A 94 -15.90 6.65 -21.85
N LYS A 95 -15.65 6.02 -23.01
CA LYS A 95 -15.97 4.61 -23.26
C LYS A 95 -14.75 3.90 -23.80
N ILE A 96 -14.56 2.67 -23.32
CA ILE A 96 -13.59 1.72 -23.90
C ILE A 96 -14.20 1.19 -25.20
N GLU A 97 -13.49 1.34 -26.30
CA GLU A 97 -13.83 0.72 -27.59
C GLU A 97 -13.83 -0.81 -27.46
N ASN A 98 -14.31 -1.53 -28.47
CA ASN A 98 -14.24 -2.99 -28.48
C ASN A 98 -12.78 -3.42 -28.24
N PHE A 99 -12.60 -4.46 -27.43
CA PHE A 99 -11.30 -4.97 -27.04
C PHE A 99 -10.39 -5.32 -28.23
N GLU A 100 -10.92 -5.96 -29.26
CA GLU A 100 -10.16 -6.34 -30.45
C GLU A 100 -9.66 -5.12 -31.22
N THR A 101 -10.44 -4.04 -31.23
CA THR A 101 -10.05 -2.77 -31.83
C THR A 101 -8.91 -2.11 -31.04
N ILE A 102 -9.01 -2.07 -29.72
CA ILE A 102 -7.97 -1.48 -28.84
C ILE A 102 -6.65 -2.22 -29.00
N LYS A 103 -6.69 -3.55 -29.00
CA LYS A 103 -5.50 -4.40 -29.11
C LYS A 103 -4.72 -4.20 -30.41
N LYS A 104 -5.42 -3.93 -31.52
CA LYS A 104 -4.80 -3.62 -32.82
C LYS A 104 -4.28 -2.17 -32.90
N LYS A 105 -4.92 -1.25 -32.17
CA LYS A 105 -4.66 0.19 -32.24
C LYS A 105 -3.49 0.67 -31.40
N TYR A 106 -3.21 0.01 -30.28
CA TYR A 106 -2.17 0.45 -29.35
C TYR A 106 -1.05 -0.58 -29.25
N GLN A 107 0.19 -0.09 -29.31
CA GLN A 107 1.39 -0.91 -29.13
C GLN A 107 1.45 -1.53 -27.74
N LEU A 108 1.15 -0.75 -26.70
CA LEU A 108 1.15 -1.18 -25.31
C LEU A 108 -0.16 -0.78 -24.64
N ILE A 109 -0.75 -1.72 -23.87
CA ILE A 109 -1.96 -1.51 -23.08
C ILE A 109 -1.64 -1.85 -21.64
N ILE A 110 -1.91 -0.94 -20.71
CA ILE A 110 -1.77 -1.17 -19.27
C ILE A 110 -3.16 -1.24 -18.68
N ASP A 111 -3.55 -2.40 -18.15
CA ASP A 111 -4.84 -2.65 -17.52
C ASP A 111 -4.70 -2.62 -15.99
N CYS A 112 -5.39 -1.69 -15.34
CA CYS A 112 -5.41 -1.51 -13.90
C CYS A 112 -6.79 -1.80 -13.29
N ASP A 113 -7.80 -2.19 -14.11
CA ASP A 113 -9.17 -2.35 -13.63
C ASP A 113 -9.52 -3.82 -13.37
N LEU A 114 -9.68 -4.16 -12.08
CA LEU A 114 -10.07 -5.49 -11.61
C LEU A 114 -11.43 -5.99 -12.13
N ASN A 115 -12.31 -5.09 -12.55
CA ASN A 115 -13.72 -5.41 -12.79
C ASN A 115 -14.12 -5.41 -14.28
N ASN A 116 -13.23 -4.98 -15.17
CA ASN A 116 -13.57 -4.94 -16.58
C ASN A 116 -13.67 -6.34 -17.22
N LYS A 117 -14.38 -6.44 -18.33
CA LYS A 117 -14.59 -7.72 -19.04
C LYS A 117 -13.28 -8.30 -19.60
N ILE A 118 -12.33 -7.45 -19.96
CA ILE A 118 -11.02 -7.82 -20.52
C ILE A 118 -10.21 -8.53 -19.46
N THR A 119 -10.09 -7.91 -18.27
CA THR A 119 -9.42 -8.49 -17.10
C THR A 119 -9.96 -9.88 -16.78
N LYS A 120 -11.28 -10.02 -16.70
CA LYS A 120 -11.92 -11.30 -16.36
C LYS A 120 -11.65 -12.39 -17.39
N LYS A 121 -11.53 -12.03 -18.68
CA LYS A 121 -11.26 -12.97 -19.77
C LYS A 121 -9.78 -13.37 -19.85
N ILE A 122 -8.86 -12.44 -19.62
CA ILE A 122 -7.44 -12.62 -19.87
C ILE A 122 -6.68 -12.97 -18.57
N PHE A 123 -6.93 -12.21 -17.50
CA PHE A 123 -6.21 -12.31 -16.23
C PHE A 123 -7.03 -13.10 -15.18
N TYR A 124 -7.49 -14.29 -15.52
CA TYR A 124 -8.27 -15.15 -14.62
C TYR A 124 -7.38 -16.05 -13.73
N LYS A 125 -6.15 -16.34 -14.17
CA LYS A 125 -5.21 -17.18 -13.42
C LYS A 125 -4.47 -16.31 -12.39
N LYS A 126 -4.92 -16.39 -11.14
CA LYS A 126 -4.37 -15.62 -10.01
C LYS A 126 -4.22 -16.50 -8.78
N PHE A 127 -3.32 -16.11 -7.89
CA PHE A 127 -3.30 -16.57 -6.50
C PHE A 127 -4.17 -15.62 -5.68
N GLU A 128 -5.10 -16.14 -4.93
CA GLU A 128 -5.94 -15.33 -4.05
C GLU A 128 -5.98 -15.98 -2.67
N LYS A 129 -5.68 -15.19 -1.63
CA LYS A 129 -5.79 -15.61 -0.24
C LYS A 129 -6.84 -14.72 0.44
N LYS A 130 -7.87 -15.34 0.99
CA LYS A 130 -8.87 -14.68 1.83
C LYS A 130 -8.44 -14.79 3.28
N TYR A 131 -8.38 -13.65 3.98
CA TYR A 131 -8.01 -13.63 5.40
C TYR A 131 -9.18 -13.85 6.33
N PHE A 132 -10.42 -13.85 5.80
CA PHE A 132 -11.65 -13.86 6.59
C PHE A 132 -11.62 -12.74 7.65
N SER A 133 -11.12 -11.60 7.25
CA SER A 133 -10.91 -10.42 8.07
C SER A 133 -11.42 -9.17 7.37
N TYR A 134 -11.82 -8.17 8.16
CA TYR A 134 -12.30 -6.89 7.68
C TYR A 134 -11.40 -5.78 8.18
N ALA A 135 -11.05 -4.84 7.30
CA ALA A 135 -10.38 -3.61 7.70
C ALA A 135 -11.42 -2.50 7.94
N HIS A 136 -11.33 -1.90 9.11
CA HIS A 136 -12.08 -0.72 9.51
C HIS A 136 -11.13 0.48 9.46
N ALA A 137 -11.47 1.47 8.65
CA ALA A 137 -10.66 2.68 8.50
C ALA A 137 -11.46 3.92 8.92
N THR A 138 -10.88 4.76 9.76
CA THR A 138 -11.46 6.03 10.19
C THR A 138 -10.37 7.07 10.44
N ILE A 139 -10.78 8.31 10.66
CA ILE A 139 -9.91 9.39 11.14
C ILE A 139 -10.47 9.88 12.47
N ILE A 140 -9.62 9.93 13.50
CA ILE A 140 -9.91 10.59 14.77
C ILE A 140 -9.34 11.99 14.76
N GLN A 141 -10.11 12.95 15.27
CA GLN A 141 -9.66 14.28 15.67
C GLN A 141 -9.40 14.27 17.18
N HIS A 142 -8.25 14.79 17.60
CA HIS A 142 -7.81 14.81 18.99
C HIS A 142 -7.21 16.17 19.37
N LYS A 143 -6.96 16.42 20.65
CA LYS A 143 -6.21 17.60 21.09
C LYS A 143 -4.86 17.66 20.40
N GLU A 144 -4.36 18.87 20.16
CA GLU A 144 -3.08 19.08 19.49
C GLU A 144 -1.92 18.48 20.29
N ILE A 145 -1.08 17.70 19.60
CA ILE A 145 0.13 17.08 20.15
C ILE A 145 1.23 17.05 19.10
N THR A 146 2.47 16.82 19.51
CA THR A 146 3.55 16.37 18.61
C THR A 146 3.19 14.98 18.09
N ASN A 147 2.89 14.89 16.81
CA ASN A 147 2.26 13.70 16.20
C ASN A 147 3.08 13.17 15.01
N ASN A 148 4.29 12.71 15.27
CA ASN A 148 5.24 12.19 14.29
C ASN A 148 5.59 10.71 14.47
N THR A 149 4.90 10.02 15.39
CA THR A 149 5.09 8.61 15.69
C THR A 149 3.91 7.78 15.18
N ALA A 150 4.16 6.86 14.27
CA ALA A 150 3.20 5.85 13.88
C ALA A 150 3.22 4.68 14.88
N ILE A 151 2.06 4.19 15.27
CA ILE A 151 1.92 3.10 16.23
C ILE A 151 1.20 1.94 15.57
N GLN A 152 1.76 0.74 15.68
CA GLN A 152 1.15 -0.52 15.27
C GLN A 152 0.98 -1.40 16.49
N ILE A 153 -0.23 -1.91 16.72
CA ILE A 153 -0.53 -2.81 17.84
C ILE A 153 -1.04 -4.13 17.27
N PHE A 154 -0.36 -5.22 17.54
CA PHE A 154 -0.86 -6.56 17.26
C PHE A 154 -1.79 -6.99 18.39
N THR A 155 -3.09 -6.90 18.14
CA THR A 155 -4.14 -7.28 19.09
C THR A 155 -4.56 -8.73 18.86
N LYS A 156 -5.26 -9.34 19.83
CA LYS A 156 -5.81 -10.71 19.69
C LYS A 156 -6.76 -10.88 18.50
N LYS A 157 -7.45 -9.80 18.08
CA LYS A 157 -8.38 -9.84 16.92
C LYS A 157 -7.70 -9.46 15.61
N GLY A 158 -6.45 -8.95 15.64
CA GLY A 158 -5.69 -8.52 14.48
C GLY A 158 -5.00 -7.17 14.66
N PRO A 159 -4.23 -6.70 13.68
CA PRO A 159 -3.41 -5.50 13.79
C PRO A 159 -4.25 -4.20 13.74
N MET A 160 -3.94 -3.28 14.66
CA MET A 160 -4.47 -1.92 14.70
C MET A 160 -3.33 -0.91 14.50
N ALA A 161 -3.49 0.03 13.56
CA ALA A 161 -2.52 1.07 13.28
C ALA A 161 -3.08 2.45 13.60
N PHE A 162 -2.26 3.29 14.24
CA PHE A 162 -2.48 4.72 14.44
C PHE A 162 -1.47 5.46 13.58
N LEU A 163 -1.95 6.14 12.56
CA LEU A 163 -1.15 6.77 11.51
C LEU A 163 -1.39 8.28 11.53
N PRO A 164 -0.48 9.08 12.10
CA PRO A 164 -0.61 10.54 12.15
C PRO A 164 -0.75 11.16 10.76
N ILE A 165 -1.66 12.13 10.62
CA ILE A 165 -1.84 12.90 9.38
C ILE A 165 -1.82 14.42 9.61
N SER A 166 -1.80 14.84 10.85
CA SER A 166 -1.56 16.22 11.29
C SER A 166 -1.36 16.26 12.80
N LYS A 167 -1.05 17.44 13.35
CA LYS A 167 -0.98 17.64 14.81
C LYS A 167 -2.29 17.32 15.54
N LYS A 168 -3.44 17.37 14.85
CA LYS A 168 -4.79 17.19 15.43
C LYS A 168 -5.56 16.00 14.88
N ASN A 169 -5.03 15.29 13.88
CA ASN A 169 -5.73 14.19 13.23
C ASN A 169 -4.82 12.97 13.07
N THR A 170 -5.39 11.79 13.32
CA THR A 170 -4.73 10.49 13.16
C THR A 170 -5.68 9.53 12.44
N SER A 171 -5.19 8.89 11.38
CA SER A 171 -5.89 7.83 10.69
C SER A 171 -5.74 6.52 11.46
N ILE A 172 -6.84 5.80 11.63
CA ILE A 172 -6.87 4.49 12.29
C ILE A 172 -7.23 3.45 11.24
N VAL A 173 -6.47 2.37 11.20
CA VAL A 173 -6.77 1.18 10.41
C VAL A 173 -6.75 -0.03 11.34
N TYR A 174 -7.88 -0.69 11.50
CA TYR A 174 -8.00 -1.88 12.34
C TYR A 174 -8.44 -3.08 11.49
N SER A 175 -7.60 -4.08 11.38
CA SER A 175 -7.91 -5.35 10.71
C SER A 175 -8.45 -6.34 11.73
N VAL A 176 -9.69 -6.81 11.56
CA VAL A 176 -10.37 -7.68 12.51
C VAL A 176 -10.78 -8.99 11.85
N LYS A 177 -10.42 -10.12 12.46
CA LYS A 177 -10.78 -11.43 11.99
C LYS A 177 -12.24 -11.74 12.33
N GLY A 178 -12.99 -12.25 11.34
CA GLY A 178 -14.32 -12.82 11.49
C GLY A 178 -15.46 -11.83 11.72
N ASP A 179 -15.21 -10.58 12.12
CA ASP A 179 -16.28 -9.65 12.51
C ASP A 179 -16.31 -8.39 11.65
N ARG A 180 -17.42 -8.22 10.93
CA ARG A 180 -17.69 -7.01 10.14
C ARG A 180 -18.28 -5.88 10.98
N ASN A 181 -19.02 -6.22 12.05
CA ASN A 181 -19.77 -5.27 12.87
C ASN A 181 -19.14 -5.12 14.25
N ILE A 182 -18.16 -4.23 14.37
CA ILE A 182 -17.50 -3.91 15.64
C ILE A 182 -17.84 -2.49 16.09
N ARG A 183 -17.87 -2.28 17.40
CA ARG A 183 -17.87 -0.93 17.98
C ARG A 183 -16.44 -0.38 17.94
N LEU A 184 -16.07 0.20 16.78
CA LEU A 184 -14.70 0.61 16.52
C LEU A 184 -14.19 1.63 17.56
N LEU A 185 -15.04 2.53 18.05
CA LEU A 185 -14.64 3.53 19.05
C LEU A 185 -14.18 2.88 20.36
N ASP A 186 -14.88 1.83 20.82
CA ASP A 186 -14.51 1.11 22.04
C ASP A 186 -13.14 0.43 21.88
N MET A 187 -12.90 -0.14 20.70
CA MET A 187 -11.60 -0.75 20.39
C MET A 187 -10.49 0.30 20.31
N ILE A 188 -10.75 1.45 19.69
CA ILE A 188 -9.81 2.57 19.65
C ILE A 188 -9.49 3.02 21.06
N ASN A 189 -10.48 3.24 21.92
CA ASN A 189 -10.26 3.67 23.31
C ASN A 189 -9.47 2.64 24.12
N LYS A 190 -9.74 1.34 23.92
CA LYS A 190 -9.01 0.24 24.59
C LYS A 190 -7.51 0.26 24.27
N TYR A 191 -7.15 0.57 23.02
CA TYR A 191 -5.76 0.52 22.52
C TYR A 191 -5.11 1.88 22.37
N ASN A 192 -5.83 2.96 22.64
CA ASN A 192 -5.32 4.32 22.56
C ASN A 192 -4.27 4.58 23.65
N LEU A 193 -3.05 4.92 23.24
CA LEU A 193 -1.94 5.15 24.17
C LEU A 193 -1.74 6.64 24.50
N LYS A 194 -2.19 7.57 23.64
CA LYS A 194 -1.80 8.99 23.81
C LYS A 194 -2.83 10.03 23.36
N TYR A 195 -3.90 9.65 22.65
CA TYR A 195 -4.80 10.63 22.05
C TYR A 195 -5.98 11.01 22.95
N LYS A 196 -6.18 12.31 23.22
CA LYS A 196 -7.44 12.83 23.81
C LYS A 196 -8.43 13.08 22.67
N ILE A 197 -9.25 12.05 22.34
CA ILE A 197 -10.15 12.04 21.19
C ILE A 197 -11.29 13.04 21.41
N ILE A 198 -11.55 13.88 20.38
CA ILE A 198 -12.64 14.86 20.34
C ILE A 198 -13.76 14.33 19.44
N LYS A 199 -13.41 13.77 18.28
CA LYS A 199 -14.36 13.32 17.27
C LYS A 199 -13.79 12.16 16.46
N MET A 200 -14.66 11.27 16.00
CA MET A 200 -14.32 10.21 15.04
C MET A 200 -15.19 10.32 13.79
N ASN A 201 -14.60 10.17 12.62
CA ASN A 201 -15.36 10.07 11.38
C ASN A 201 -16.14 8.75 11.33
N LYS A 202 -17.21 8.71 10.50
CA LYS A 202 -17.90 7.45 10.20
C LYS A 202 -16.91 6.45 9.61
N PRO A 203 -16.75 5.24 10.17
CA PRO A 203 -15.81 4.25 9.67
C PRO A 203 -16.20 3.72 8.27
N ASP A 204 -15.18 3.45 7.46
CA ASP A 204 -15.30 2.62 6.26
C ASP A 204 -14.90 1.18 6.62
N CYS A 205 -15.58 0.18 6.04
CA CYS A 205 -15.30 -1.24 6.26
C CYS A 205 -15.17 -1.98 4.92
N PHE A 206 -14.12 -2.78 4.77
CA PHE A 206 -13.88 -3.59 3.58
C PHE A 206 -13.21 -4.93 3.89
N GLU A 207 -13.56 -5.95 3.11
CA GLU A 207 -12.99 -7.30 3.22
C GLU A 207 -11.51 -7.30 2.83
N LEU A 208 -10.69 -8.04 3.60
CA LEU A 208 -9.26 -8.20 3.36
C LEU A 208 -8.97 -9.46 2.57
N LYS A 209 -8.22 -9.28 1.49
CA LYS A 209 -7.68 -10.37 0.67
C LYS A 209 -6.39 -9.94 0.01
N SER A 210 -5.45 -10.85 -0.15
CA SER A 210 -4.31 -10.68 -1.03
C SER A 210 -4.53 -11.37 -2.36
N MET A 211 -3.86 -10.88 -3.38
CA MET A 211 -3.94 -11.42 -4.73
C MET A 211 -2.63 -11.15 -5.46
N GLY A 212 -2.23 -12.12 -6.29
CA GLY A 212 -1.12 -11.95 -7.23
C GLY A 212 -1.42 -12.66 -8.55
N MET A 213 -1.04 -12.04 -9.66
CA MET A 213 -1.22 -12.65 -10.98
C MET A 213 -0.15 -13.71 -11.25
N ARG A 214 -0.56 -14.83 -11.88
CA ARG A 214 0.37 -15.87 -12.36
C ARG A 214 1.16 -15.42 -13.57
N SER A 215 0.54 -14.63 -14.47
CA SER A 215 1.19 -13.99 -15.60
C SER A 215 0.88 -12.51 -15.57
N TYR A 216 1.89 -11.68 -15.79
CA TYR A 216 1.77 -10.23 -15.69
C TYR A 216 1.23 -9.63 -16.98
N TYR A 217 1.41 -10.31 -18.11
CA TYR A 217 0.96 -9.81 -19.40
C TYR A 217 0.36 -10.91 -20.30
N TYR A 218 -0.39 -10.46 -21.27
CA TYR A 218 -0.93 -11.27 -22.37
C TYR A 218 -0.85 -10.47 -23.66
N LYS A 219 -0.04 -10.92 -24.63
CA LYS A 219 0.27 -10.18 -25.85
C LYS A 219 0.78 -8.77 -25.50
N ASN A 220 0.11 -7.72 -26.02
CA ASN A 220 0.46 -6.32 -25.76
C ASN A 220 -0.31 -5.69 -24.57
N ILE A 221 -0.82 -6.51 -23.63
CA ILE A 221 -1.58 -6.04 -22.46
C ILE A 221 -0.86 -6.47 -21.19
N LEU A 222 -0.54 -5.51 -20.34
CA LEU A 222 0.05 -5.69 -19.01
C LEU A 222 -1.00 -5.47 -17.93
N ALA A 223 -1.15 -6.42 -17.01
CA ALA A 223 -1.85 -6.20 -15.74
C ALA A 223 -0.99 -5.31 -14.83
N PHE A 224 -1.58 -4.30 -14.16
CA PHE A 224 -0.80 -3.37 -13.37
C PHE A 224 -1.55 -2.86 -12.12
N GLY A 225 -0.82 -2.37 -11.11
CA GLY A 225 -1.39 -1.86 -9.87
C GLY A 225 -2.14 -2.93 -9.07
N ASP A 226 -3.30 -2.58 -8.52
CA ASP A 226 -4.12 -3.51 -7.71
C ASP A 226 -4.60 -4.74 -8.51
N LEU A 227 -4.59 -4.69 -9.85
CA LEU A 227 -4.86 -5.85 -10.69
C LEU A 227 -3.68 -6.83 -10.68
N LEU A 228 -2.44 -6.32 -10.68
CA LEU A 228 -1.24 -7.13 -10.71
C LEU A 228 -1.01 -7.85 -9.37
N HIS A 229 -1.09 -7.09 -8.28
CA HIS A 229 -0.92 -7.59 -6.92
C HIS A 229 -1.68 -6.73 -5.91
N LYS A 230 -2.28 -7.37 -4.94
CA LYS A 230 -2.95 -6.76 -3.81
C LYS A 230 -2.45 -7.39 -2.52
N LEU A 231 -1.92 -6.57 -1.62
CA LEU A 231 -1.34 -7.01 -0.36
C LEU A 231 -2.30 -6.85 0.81
N HIS A 232 -2.06 -7.60 1.89
CA HIS A 232 -2.63 -7.26 3.18
C HIS A 232 -2.22 -5.83 3.56
N PRO A 233 -3.13 -4.99 4.12
CA PRO A 233 -2.84 -3.59 4.44
C PRO A 233 -1.86 -3.40 5.60
N LEU A 234 -1.16 -4.44 6.03
CA LEU A 234 -0.11 -4.35 7.02
C LEU A 234 0.97 -3.37 6.53
N ALA A 235 1.26 -2.37 7.33
CA ALA A 235 2.26 -1.33 7.06
C ALA A 235 2.07 -0.52 5.75
N GLY A 236 0.89 -0.57 5.10
CA GLY A 236 0.59 0.26 3.91
C GLY A 236 1.46 -0.02 2.68
N GLN A 237 2.07 -1.18 2.56
CA GLN A 237 3.09 -1.49 1.55
C GLN A 237 2.57 -1.71 0.12
N GLY A 238 1.26 -1.94 -0.08
CA GLY A 238 0.71 -2.21 -1.42
C GLY A 238 0.95 -1.08 -2.42
N PHE A 239 0.74 0.17 -2.00
CA PHE A 239 1.00 1.33 -2.85
C PHE A 239 2.50 1.51 -3.15
N ASN A 240 3.36 1.31 -2.15
CA ASN A 240 4.81 1.40 -2.32
C ASN A 240 5.33 0.38 -3.33
N MET A 241 4.80 -0.83 -3.33
CA MET A 241 5.13 -1.86 -4.30
C MET A 241 4.73 -1.44 -5.72
N SER A 242 3.53 -0.87 -5.91
CA SER A 242 3.10 -0.35 -7.20
C SER A 242 3.98 0.80 -7.71
N ILE A 243 4.48 1.67 -6.83
CA ILE A 243 5.42 2.74 -7.24
C ILE A 243 6.77 2.17 -7.68
N ARG A 244 7.27 1.15 -6.99
CA ARG A 244 8.48 0.42 -7.43
C ARG A 244 8.30 -0.21 -8.80
N ASP A 245 7.13 -0.80 -9.07
CA ASP A 245 6.79 -1.35 -10.38
C ASP A 245 6.75 -0.27 -11.46
N ILE A 246 6.16 0.90 -11.18
CA ILE A 246 6.20 2.06 -12.10
C ILE A 246 7.64 2.46 -12.42
N ASN A 247 8.49 2.52 -11.40
CA ASN A 247 9.90 2.88 -11.58
C ASN A 247 10.61 1.87 -12.51
N GLU A 248 10.43 0.57 -12.27
CA GLU A 248 11.07 -0.47 -13.07
C GLU A 248 10.55 -0.48 -14.52
N LEU A 249 9.23 -0.40 -14.71
CA LEU A 249 8.64 -0.30 -16.06
C LEU A 249 9.13 0.94 -16.80
N SER A 250 9.24 2.07 -16.09
CA SER A 250 9.76 3.33 -16.68
C SER A 250 11.20 3.21 -17.11
N LYS A 251 12.05 2.51 -16.35
CA LYS A 251 13.46 2.26 -16.71
C LYS A 251 13.56 1.41 -17.99
N ILE A 252 12.75 0.34 -18.08
CA ILE A 252 12.72 -0.53 -19.26
C ILE A 252 12.31 0.24 -20.51
N ILE A 253 11.23 1.02 -20.42
CA ILE A 253 10.75 1.84 -21.54
C ILE A 253 11.81 2.87 -21.96
N ARG A 254 12.38 3.60 -21.00
CA ARG A 254 13.43 4.60 -21.31
C ARG A 254 14.65 3.97 -21.97
N LYS A 255 15.09 2.79 -21.49
CA LYS A 255 16.20 2.05 -22.09
C LYS A 255 15.90 1.68 -23.52
N LYS A 256 14.72 1.18 -23.85
CA LYS A 256 14.33 0.87 -25.22
C LYS A 256 14.33 2.11 -26.13
N ILE A 257 13.75 3.21 -25.65
CA ILE A 257 13.74 4.48 -26.37
C ILE A 257 15.18 4.97 -26.66
N SER A 258 16.06 4.94 -25.66
CA SER A 258 17.45 5.40 -25.82
C SER A 258 18.27 4.54 -26.79
N LEU A 259 17.87 3.28 -26.99
CA LEU A 259 18.49 2.35 -27.95
C LEU A 259 17.79 2.36 -29.33
N GLY A 260 16.78 3.20 -29.53
CA GLY A 260 16.02 3.23 -30.79
C GLY A 260 15.20 1.97 -31.07
N LEU A 261 14.89 1.16 -30.02
CA LEU A 261 14.15 -0.10 -30.15
C LEU A 261 12.65 0.13 -30.10
N ASP A 262 11.91 -0.76 -30.76
CA ASP A 262 10.45 -0.72 -30.77
C ASP A 262 9.84 -0.87 -29.36
N LEU A 263 8.75 -0.15 -29.12
CA LEU A 263 7.94 -0.28 -27.90
C LEU A 263 6.89 -1.36 -28.09
N ASP A 264 7.30 -2.60 -27.93
CA ASP A 264 6.49 -3.81 -28.10
C ASP A 264 6.30 -4.62 -26.80
N SER A 265 5.68 -5.78 -26.90
CA SER A 265 5.40 -6.67 -25.75
C SER A 265 6.66 -7.21 -25.05
N SER A 266 7.83 -7.12 -25.63
CA SER A 266 9.09 -7.52 -24.97
C SER A 266 9.38 -6.68 -23.72
N ILE A 267 8.86 -5.44 -23.65
CA ILE A 267 8.89 -4.60 -22.46
C ILE A 267 8.18 -5.31 -21.29
N PHE A 268 7.05 -5.93 -21.56
CA PHE A 268 6.27 -6.62 -20.52
C PHE A 268 6.91 -7.94 -20.08
N HIS A 269 7.55 -8.63 -21.02
CA HIS A 269 8.35 -9.82 -20.70
C HIS A 269 9.54 -9.47 -19.79
N GLU A 270 10.30 -8.44 -20.12
CA GLU A 270 11.42 -7.96 -19.29
C GLU A 270 10.93 -7.49 -17.92
N PHE A 271 9.81 -6.77 -17.87
CA PHE A 271 9.19 -6.31 -16.62
C PHE A 271 8.79 -7.50 -15.73
N GLU A 272 8.06 -8.50 -16.27
CA GLU A 272 7.69 -9.69 -15.53
C GLU A 272 8.92 -10.43 -14.99
N LYS A 273 9.93 -10.64 -15.83
CA LYS A 273 11.19 -11.32 -15.46
C LYS A 273 11.90 -10.62 -14.30
N LYS A 274 11.95 -9.28 -14.30
CA LYS A 274 12.65 -8.49 -13.28
C LYS A 274 11.88 -8.33 -11.97
N THR A 275 10.54 -8.33 -12.02
CA THR A 275 9.75 -7.91 -10.86
C THR A 275 8.99 -9.05 -10.20
N LYS A 276 8.59 -10.09 -10.92
CA LYS A 276 7.68 -11.13 -10.43
C LYS A 276 8.17 -11.86 -9.18
N HIS A 277 9.41 -12.32 -9.19
CA HIS A 277 9.97 -13.03 -8.03
C HIS A 277 10.13 -12.10 -6.81
N LYS A 278 10.56 -10.85 -7.02
CA LYS A 278 10.69 -9.85 -5.95
C LYS A 278 9.32 -9.52 -5.33
N ASN A 279 8.33 -9.30 -6.18
CA ASN A 279 6.95 -9.03 -5.74
C ASN A 279 6.36 -10.21 -4.99
N TYR A 280 6.61 -11.44 -5.45
CA TYR A 280 6.15 -12.66 -4.78
C TYR A 280 6.80 -12.83 -3.39
N LEU A 281 8.11 -12.67 -3.29
CA LEU A 281 8.81 -12.76 -2.00
C LEU A 281 8.38 -11.67 -1.02
N PHE A 282 8.21 -10.44 -1.51
CA PHE A 282 7.76 -9.32 -0.68
C PHE A 282 6.33 -9.53 -0.17
N SER A 283 5.43 -9.97 -1.05
CA SER A 283 4.05 -10.31 -0.70
C SER A 283 3.97 -11.39 0.39
N ASN A 284 4.71 -12.49 0.18
CA ASN A 284 4.74 -13.60 1.15
C ASN A 284 5.41 -13.18 2.48
N GLY A 285 6.40 -12.29 2.44
CA GLY A 285 7.01 -11.75 3.65
C GLY A 285 6.01 -10.98 4.52
N ILE A 286 5.16 -10.15 3.90
CA ILE A 286 4.09 -9.44 4.61
C ILE A 286 3.05 -10.42 5.16
N ASP A 287 2.66 -11.42 4.37
CA ASP A 287 1.71 -12.45 4.80
C ASP A 287 2.27 -13.28 5.96
N LEU A 288 3.57 -13.60 5.92
CA LEU A 288 4.25 -14.35 6.97
C LEU A 288 4.24 -13.60 8.31
N ILE A 289 4.52 -12.30 8.30
CA ILE A 289 4.44 -11.45 9.50
C ILE A 289 3.02 -11.50 10.08
N TYR A 290 1.99 -11.36 9.24
CA TYR A 290 0.60 -11.43 9.68
C TYR A 290 0.25 -12.80 10.28
N GLU A 291 0.66 -13.90 9.64
CA GLU A 291 0.39 -15.25 10.12
C GLU A 291 1.15 -15.60 11.40
N PHE A 292 2.37 -15.11 11.59
CA PHE A 292 3.11 -15.31 12.83
C PHE A 292 2.39 -14.75 14.04
N PHE A 293 1.87 -13.52 13.95
CA PHE A 293 1.09 -12.95 15.05
C PHE A 293 -0.27 -13.65 15.24
N ASN A 294 -0.91 -14.10 14.16
CA ASN A 294 -2.13 -14.90 14.26
C ASN A 294 -1.89 -16.25 14.93
N PHE A 295 -0.79 -16.91 14.61
CA PHE A 295 -0.41 -18.18 15.21
C PHE A 295 -0.09 -18.01 16.70
N GLU A 296 0.69 -16.99 17.06
CA GLU A 296 1.00 -16.67 18.46
C GLU A 296 -0.27 -16.43 19.28
N ASN A 297 -1.23 -15.71 18.72
CA ASN A 297 -2.54 -15.49 19.35
C ASN A 297 -3.34 -16.78 19.54
N ARG A 298 -3.26 -17.73 18.59
CA ARG A 298 -3.98 -19.01 18.67
C ARG A 298 -3.46 -19.91 19.79
N ILE A 299 -2.15 -20.01 19.92
CA ILE A 299 -1.50 -20.88 20.92
C ILE A 299 -1.35 -20.16 22.27
N ASN A 300 -1.85 -18.92 22.37
CA ASN A 300 -1.71 -18.07 23.56
C ASN A 300 -0.26 -17.97 24.08
N SER A 301 0.70 -17.98 23.15
CA SER A 301 2.15 -17.95 23.41
C SER A 301 2.67 -16.51 23.36
N GLN A 302 3.90 -16.32 23.85
CA GLN A 302 4.63 -15.05 23.78
C GLN A 302 5.96 -15.19 23.04
N VAL A 303 6.25 -16.37 22.51
CA VAL A 303 7.56 -16.71 21.95
C VAL A 303 7.93 -15.78 20.79
N ILE A 304 7.04 -15.58 19.84
CA ILE A 304 7.29 -14.74 18.65
C ILE A 304 7.52 -13.29 19.06
N SER A 305 6.62 -12.74 19.90
CA SER A 305 6.75 -11.36 20.39
C SER A 305 8.05 -11.15 21.17
N LYS A 306 8.45 -12.12 22.02
CA LYS A 306 9.74 -12.07 22.76
C LYS A 306 10.94 -12.18 21.82
N SER A 307 10.90 -13.07 20.83
CA SER A 307 11.98 -13.21 19.84
C SER A 307 12.17 -11.93 19.03
N ILE A 308 11.07 -11.30 18.58
CA ILE A 308 11.10 -10.02 17.86
C ILE A 308 11.68 -8.92 18.76
N LYS A 309 11.26 -8.86 20.04
CA LYS A 309 11.80 -7.90 21.02
C LYS A 309 13.31 -8.09 21.23
N PHE A 310 13.79 -9.31 21.28
CA PHE A 310 15.22 -9.63 21.37
C PHE A 310 15.98 -9.14 20.11
N LEU A 311 15.42 -9.38 18.92
CA LEU A 311 16.01 -8.94 17.65
C LEU A 311 16.06 -7.41 17.51
N ASN A 312 15.17 -6.67 18.17
CA ASN A 312 15.15 -5.21 18.15
C ASN A 312 16.46 -4.56 18.64
N ASN A 313 17.18 -5.25 19.50
CA ASN A 313 18.48 -4.77 20.02
C ASN A 313 19.60 -4.84 18.97
N ASN A 314 19.39 -5.52 17.84
CA ASN A 314 20.38 -5.66 16.79
C ASN A 314 20.24 -4.56 15.72
N LYS A 315 21.17 -3.60 15.73
CA LYS A 315 21.18 -2.47 14.79
C LYS A 315 21.23 -2.89 13.30
N LEU A 316 21.87 -4.02 12.98
CA LEU A 316 21.96 -4.51 11.60
C LEU A 316 20.61 -5.03 11.11
N ILE A 317 19.89 -5.77 11.96
CA ILE A 317 18.55 -6.27 11.65
C ILE A 317 17.59 -5.11 11.47
N ASN A 318 17.62 -4.12 12.36
CA ASN A 318 16.76 -2.93 12.23
C ASN A 318 17.03 -2.14 10.94
N LYS A 319 18.31 -1.95 10.58
CA LYS A 319 18.67 -1.32 9.29
C LYS A 319 18.16 -2.13 8.10
N PHE A 320 18.28 -3.45 8.14
CA PHE A 320 17.77 -4.32 7.08
C PHE A 320 16.24 -4.23 6.92
N ILE A 321 15.51 -4.25 8.05
CA ILE A 321 14.04 -4.11 8.05
C ILE A 321 13.62 -2.76 7.47
N ILE A 322 14.23 -1.65 7.92
CA ILE A 322 13.94 -0.30 7.41
C ILE A 322 14.24 -0.23 5.91
N LYS A 323 15.39 -0.71 5.46
CA LYS A 323 15.77 -0.70 4.05
C LYS A 323 14.82 -1.53 3.19
N SER A 324 14.44 -2.73 3.65
CA SER A 324 13.47 -3.59 2.94
C SER A 324 12.08 -2.96 2.86
N ALA A 325 11.65 -2.25 3.90
CA ALA A 325 10.38 -1.52 3.89
C ALA A 325 10.41 -0.31 2.96
N ASP A 326 11.54 0.39 2.83
CA ASP A 326 11.73 1.56 1.97
C ASP A 326 11.91 1.16 0.50
N GLU A 327 12.89 0.32 0.20
CA GLU A 327 13.32 0.01 -1.17
C GLU A 327 12.73 -1.29 -1.73
N GLY A 328 12.11 -2.12 -0.88
CA GLY A 328 11.72 -3.50 -1.21
C GLY A 328 12.86 -4.48 -1.00
N ILE A 329 12.61 -5.76 -1.35
CA ILE A 329 13.65 -6.79 -1.25
C ILE A 329 14.66 -6.60 -2.38
N ILE A 330 15.90 -6.33 -2.01
CA ILE A 330 17.05 -6.24 -2.92
C ILE A 330 17.69 -7.64 -2.91
N ILE A 331 17.55 -8.35 -4.01
CA ILE A 331 18.21 -9.63 -4.29
C ILE A 331 19.21 -9.39 -5.42
#